data_76789c4c15fc01f71b7bd2ddb006b5e7
#
_entry.id   76789c4c15fc01f71b7bd2ddb006b5e7
#
_cell.length_a   1.000
_cell.length_b   1.000
_cell.length_c   1.000
_cell.angle_alpha   90.00
_cell.angle_beta   90.00
_cell.angle_gamma   90.00
#
_symmetry.space_group_name_H-M   'P 1'
#
loop_
_entity.id
_entity.type
_entity.pdbx_description
1 polymer ?
#
loop_
_entity_poly.entity_id
_entity_poly.type
_entity_poly.pdbx_seq_one_letter_code
_entity_poly.pdbx_strand_id
1 'polypeptide(L)'
;RGRTFNPWNKKLTPGGSSGGEAAAIASGMSPFGLGNDIGGSLRNPAYCCGIASLKPSVGRIPAVRTIEGFQDRGIAGEFYAEGPMARSVEDLKNGLLIMAGRHVDDPRSISVEFNGYVPENPKAAIVKSLPNHEIAKANVEAIEKAAKILEDKGWIIEEVDAPEVDHVYNIWLKVLNSGMLDAIPENTFQPKTEAYLQRFAEQSHNDPLTLYEALVERDRLRRV
;
A
#
# COMPACT_ATOMS: atom_id res chain seq x y z
N ARG A 1 -25.28 3.04 3.86
CA ARG A 1 -24.22 4.04 4.05
C ARG A 1 -23.99 4.73 2.71
N GLY A 2 -23.80 6.06 2.70
CA GLY A 2 -23.64 6.86 1.50
C GLY A 2 -22.24 6.73 0.85
N ARG A 3 -22.06 7.41 -0.29
CA ARG A 3 -20.79 7.50 -1.01
C ARG A 3 -19.87 8.53 -0.34
N THR A 4 -18.62 8.20 -0.13
CA THR A 4 -17.57 9.17 0.23
C THR A 4 -17.14 9.94 -1.01
N PHE A 5 -17.07 11.25 -0.91
CA PHE A 5 -16.60 12.13 -1.97
C PHE A 5 -15.17 12.60 -1.71
N ASN A 6 -14.43 12.89 -2.79
CA ASN A 6 -13.15 13.54 -2.65
C ASN A 6 -13.34 14.98 -2.13
N PRO A 7 -12.63 15.40 -1.07
CA PRO A 7 -12.81 16.71 -0.46
C PRO A 7 -12.53 17.89 -1.40
N TRP A 8 -11.66 17.70 -2.37
CA TRP A 8 -11.26 18.75 -3.32
C TRP A 8 -12.23 18.87 -4.49
N ASN A 9 -12.81 17.74 -4.94
CA ASN A 9 -13.74 17.72 -6.06
C ASN A 9 -14.67 16.52 -5.96
N LYS A 10 -15.97 16.76 -5.79
CA LYS A 10 -17.00 15.73 -5.66
C LYS A 10 -17.15 14.81 -6.90
N LYS A 11 -16.58 15.19 -8.05
CA LYS A 11 -16.57 14.36 -9.27
C LYS A 11 -15.44 13.34 -9.26
N LEU A 12 -14.42 13.51 -8.42
CA LEU A 12 -13.27 12.63 -8.28
C LEU A 12 -13.51 11.58 -7.19
N THR A 13 -12.73 10.50 -7.25
CA THR A 13 -12.70 9.49 -6.19
C THR A 13 -11.80 9.95 -5.04
N PRO A 14 -12.11 9.60 -3.79
CA PRO A 14 -11.18 9.74 -2.67
C PRO A 14 -10.12 8.64 -2.65
N GLY A 15 -10.11 7.73 -3.64
CA GLY A 15 -9.32 6.51 -3.63
C GLY A 15 -9.93 5.42 -2.74
N GLY A 16 -9.22 4.31 -2.61
CA GLY A 16 -9.66 3.14 -1.82
C GLY A 16 -8.48 2.19 -1.49
N SER A 17 -8.70 1.34 -0.47
CA SER A 17 -9.91 1.16 0.31
C SER A 17 -10.03 2.13 1.51
N SER A 18 -8.94 2.77 1.99
CA SER A 18 -8.95 3.73 3.11
C SER A 18 -9.43 5.14 2.71
N GLY A 19 -10.32 5.25 1.68
CA GLY A 19 -10.76 6.53 1.13
C GLY A 19 -11.61 7.37 2.08
N GLY A 20 -12.37 6.75 2.98
CA GLY A 20 -13.13 7.43 4.02
C GLY A 20 -12.21 8.15 5.02
N GLU A 21 -11.18 7.45 5.47
CA GLU A 21 -10.16 7.98 6.39
C GLU A 21 -9.38 9.13 5.74
N ALA A 22 -8.90 8.92 4.50
CA ALA A 22 -8.18 9.96 3.76
C ALA A 22 -9.03 11.23 3.57
N ALA A 23 -10.31 11.07 3.23
CA ALA A 23 -11.23 12.20 3.07
C ALA A 23 -11.48 12.95 4.39
N ALA A 24 -11.60 12.23 5.51
CA ALA A 24 -11.76 12.81 6.84
C ALA A 24 -10.54 13.64 7.25
N ILE A 25 -9.35 13.10 7.06
CA ILE A 25 -8.07 13.79 7.37
C ILE A 25 -7.89 15.01 6.48
N ALA A 26 -8.12 14.88 5.17
CA ALA A 26 -7.99 15.99 4.21
C ALA A 26 -9.01 17.12 4.49
N SER A 27 -10.19 16.80 4.99
CA SER A 27 -11.22 17.76 5.38
C SER A 27 -11.01 18.38 6.76
N GLY A 28 -9.99 17.95 7.51
CA GLY A 28 -9.75 18.42 8.89
C GLY A 28 -10.69 17.81 9.95
N MET A 29 -11.49 16.79 9.60
CA MET A 29 -12.36 16.08 10.55
C MET A 29 -11.58 15.21 11.53
N SER A 30 -10.41 14.68 11.09
CA SER A 30 -9.49 13.93 11.91
C SER A 30 -8.08 14.46 11.74
N PRO A 31 -7.26 14.59 12.79
CA PRO A 31 -5.86 14.97 12.66
C PRO A 31 -4.99 13.83 12.13
N PHE A 32 -5.37 12.59 12.41
CA PHE A 32 -4.62 11.37 12.18
C PHE A 32 -5.57 10.19 11.97
N GLY A 33 -5.11 9.17 11.28
CA GLY A 33 -5.88 7.95 11.05
C GLY A 33 -5.02 6.73 10.82
N LEU A 34 -5.68 5.57 10.90
CA LEU A 34 -5.12 4.27 10.62
C LEU A 34 -5.84 3.67 9.41
N GLY A 35 -5.06 3.18 8.48
CA GLY A 35 -5.56 2.42 7.35
C GLY A 35 -4.76 1.13 7.16
N ASN A 36 -5.08 0.41 6.09
CA ASN A 36 -4.31 -0.78 5.70
C ASN A 36 -4.01 -0.77 4.21
N ASP A 37 -3.00 -1.54 3.81
CA ASP A 37 -2.54 -1.59 2.43
C ASP A 37 -2.07 -2.99 2.07
N ILE A 38 -2.71 -3.58 1.08
CA ILE A 38 -2.30 -4.83 0.46
C ILE A 38 -1.97 -4.62 -1.03
N GLY A 39 -2.57 -3.62 -1.66
CA GLY A 39 -2.40 -3.29 -3.07
C GLY A 39 -2.49 -1.78 -3.34
N GLY A 40 -2.18 -0.94 -2.36
CA GLY A 40 -2.23 0.52 -2.50
C GLY A 40 -3.27 1.21 -1.60
N SER A 41 -3.95 0.49 -0.72
CA SER A 41 -5.11 1.01 0.02
C SER A 41 -4.81 2.08 1.08
N LEU A 42 -3.54 2.35 1.41
CA LEU A 42 -3.06 3.54 2.11
C LEU A 42 -2.60 4.62 1.12
N ARG A 43 -1.76 4.23 0.19
CA ARG A 43 -1.05 5.12 -0.74
C ARG A 43 -1.98 5.75 -1.77
N ASN A 44 -2.89 4.97 -2.35
CA ASN A 44 -3.85 5.46 -3.34
C ASN A 44 -4.82 6.52 -2.76
N PRO A 45 -5.48 6.32 -1.61
CA PRO A 45 -6.30 7.35 -1.01
C PRO A 45 -5.51 8.60 -0.60
N ALA A 46 -4.30 8.44 -0.09
CA ALA A 46 -3.45 9.57 0.25
C ALA A 46 -3.11 10.42 -0.99
N TYR A 47 -2.75 9.77 -2.10
CA TYR A 47 -2.56 10.43 -3.39
C TYR A 47 -3.82 11.16 -3.87
N CYS A 48 -4.99 10.50 -3.82
CA CYS A 48 -6.25 11.08 -4.28
C CYS A 48 -6.72 12.27 -3.43
N CYS A 49 -6.44 12.27 -2.14
CA CYS A 49 -6.90 13.29 -1.19
C CYS A 49 -5.82 14.33 -0.81
N GLY A 50 -4.58 14.18 -1.30
CA GLY A 50 -3.49 15.13 -1.05
C GLY A 50 -3.02 15.15 0.40
N ILE A 51 -2.96 13.97 1.03
CA ILE A 51 -2.40 13.78 2.37
C ILE A 51 -1.17 12.87 2.32
N ALA A 52 -0.48 12.72 3.44
CA ALA A 52 0.61 11.77 3.59
C ALA A 52 0.11 10.42 4.14
N SER A 53 0.74 9.33 3.74
CA SER A 53 0.55 8.00 4.31
C SER A 53 1.85 7.20 4.32
N LEU A 54 1.92 6.21 5.19
CA LEU A 54 3.06 5.31 5.26
C LEU A 54 2.55 3.86 5.22
N LYS A 55 3.00 3.11 4.21
CA LYS A 55 2.90 1.65 4.23
C LYS A 55 4.22 1.09 4.77
N PRO A 56 4.28 0.68 6.04
CA PRO A 56 5.49 0.08 6.59
C PRO A 56 5.70 -1.34 6.05
N SER A 57 6.82 -1.94 6.41
CA SER A 57 7.03 -3.37 6.19
C SER A 57 5.98 -4.19 6.92
N VAL A 58 5.61 -5.33 6.35
CA VAL A 58 4.67 -6.28 6.98
C VAL A 58 5.17 -6.66 8.36
N GLY A 59 4.26 -6.67 9.34
CA GLY A 59 4.58 -6.97 10.72
C GLY A 59 5.22 -5.83 11.52
N ARG A 60 5.51 -4.69 10.91
CA ARG A 60 6.05 -3.53 11.64
C ARG A 60 5.03 -2.92 12.60
N ILE A 61 3.79 -2.83 12.16
CA ILE A 61 2.62 -2.52 12.97
C ILE A 61 1.81 -3.82 13.07
N PRO A 62 1.43 -4.26 14.26
CA PRO A 62 0.62 -5.45 14.43
C PRO A 62 -0.73 -5.30 13.75
N ALA A 63 -1.19 -6.35 13.15
CA ALA A 63 -2.43 -6.36 12.42
C ALA A 63 -3.42 -7.35 13.05
N VAL A 64 -3.76 -7.06 14.28
CA VAL A 64 -4.76 -7.84 15.05
C VAL A 64 -6.15 -7.49 14.58
N ARG A 65 -6.95 -8.51 14.25
CA ARG A 65 -8.35 -8.35 13.89
C ARG A 65 -9.24 -8.77 15.03
N THR A 66 -10.16 -7.89 15.37
CA THR A 66 -11.19 -8.14 16.39
C THR A 66 -12.54 -8.53 15.77
N ILE A 67 -12.61 -8.61 14.44
CA ILE A 67 -13.84 -8.98 13.72
C ILE A 67 -13.87 -10.50 13.58
N GLU A 68 -14.89 -11.11 14.18
CA GLU A 68 -15.14 -12.55 14.08
C GLU A 68 -15.28 -12.98 12.61
N GLY A 69 -14.66 -14.12 12.24
CA GLY A 69 -14.63 -14.62 10.86
C GLY A 69 -13.53 -14.03 9.97
N PHE A 70 -12.80 -12.98 10.42
CA PHE A 70 -11.69 -12.38 9.68
C PHE A 70 -10.34 -12.52 10.40
N GLN A 71 -10.18 -13.52 11.20
CA GLN A 71 -9.03 -13.66 12.12
C GLN A 71 -7.74 -14.06 11.42
N ASP A 72 -7.79 -14.77 10.31
CA ASP A 72 -6.59 -15.16 9.57
C ASP A 72 -6.59 -14.56 8.15
N ARG A 73 -5.42 -14.10 7.72
CA ARG A 73 -5.21 -13.54 6.39
C ARG A 73 -4.55 -14.53 5.45
N GLY A 74 -4.26 -15.72 5.94
CA GLY A 74 -3.54 -16.71 5.18
C GLY A 74 -2.29 -16.12 4.52
N ILE A 75 -2.00 -16.58 3.32
CA ILE A 75 -0.82 -16.13 2.56
C ILE A 75 -0.92 -14.67 2.08
N ALA A 76 -2.12 -14.13 1.89
CA ALA A 76 -2.32 -12.72 1.54
C ALA A 76 -1.78 -11.76 2.62
N GLY A 77 -1.65 -12.24 3.87
CA GLY A 77 -1.01 -11.52 4.96
C GLY A 77 0.44 -11.13 4.70
N GLU A 78 1.12 -11.79 3.76
CA GLU A 78 2.48 -11.46 3.34
C GLU A 78 2.63 -10.10 2.60
N PHE A 79 1.53 -9.54 2.13
CA PHE A 79 1.49 -8.22 1.49
C PHE A 79 0.77 -7.16 2.32
N TYR A 80 0.04 -7.58 3.35
CA TYR A 80 -0.81 -6.72 4.13
C TYR A 80 -0.02 -5.96 5.20
N ALA A 81 -0.18 -4.65 5.24
CA ALA A 81 0.37 -3.81 6.29
C ALA A 81 -0.68 -2.82 6.82
N GLU A 82 -0.73 -2.65 8.12
CA GLU A 82 -1.38 -1.50 8.76
C GLU A 82 -0.44 -0.30 8.67
N GLY A 83 -1.01 0.92 8.57
CA GLY A 83 -0.18 2.11 8.48
C GLY A 83 -0.89 3.41 8.80
N PRO A 84 -0.14 4.43 9.24
CA PRO A 84 -0.65 5.74 9.55
C PRO A 84 -0.98 6.56 8.29
N MET A 85 -1.97 7.43 8.45
CA MET A 85 -2.36 8.48 7.51
C MET A 85 -2.47 9.81 8.24
N ALA A 86 -1.91 10.87 7.69
CA ALA A 86 -1.91 12.20 8.31
C ALA A 86 -1.67 13.31 7.29
N ARG A 87 -1.79 14.59 7.69
CA ARG A 87 -1.42 15.73 6.84
C ARG A 87 0.07 16.04 6.83
N SER A 88 0.82 15.58 7.81
CA SER A 88 2.27 15.79 7.90
C SER A 88 3.06 14.49 8.03
N VAL A 89 4.33 14.51 7.58
CA VAL A 89 5.25 13.37 7.75
C VAL A 89 5.65 13.19 9.22
N GLU A 90 5.66 14.27 10.00
CA GLU A 90 5.95 14.22 11.44
C GLU A 90 4.88 13.42 12.18
N ASP A 91 3.60 13.65 11.88
CA ASP A 91 2.49 12.88 12.45
C ASP A 91 2.55 11.41 12.03
N LEU A 92 2.95 11.11 10.78
CA LEU A 92 3.18 9.72 10.35
C LEU A 92 4.27 9.04 11.17
N LYS A 93 5.38 9.74 11.42
CA LYS A 93 6.49 9.24 12.25
C LYS A 93 6.02 8.97 13.68
N ASN A 94 5.32 9.91 14.28
CA ASN A 94 4.78 9.77 15.63
C ASN A 94 3.79 8.60 15.72
N GLY A 95 2.89 8.50 14.75
CA GLY A 95 1.96 7.37 14.65
C GLY A 95 2.68 6.03 14.51
N LEU A 96 3.68 5.94 13.65
CA LEU A 96 4.47 4.72 13.50
C LEU A 96 5.19 4.34 14.81
N LEU A 97 5.78 5.29 15.51
CA LEU A 97 6.48 5.04 16.79
C LEU A 97 5.53 4.51 17.87
N ILE A 98 4.29 4.98 17.89
CA ILE A 98 3.27 4.54 18.85
C ILE A 98 2.73 3.14 18.50
N MET A 99 2.52 2.86 17.23
CA MET A 99 1.85 1.65 16.76
C MET A 99 2.80 0.48 16.48
N ALA A 100 4.09 0.75 16.25
CA ALA A 100 5.07 -0.29 15.90
C ALA A 100 5.42 -1.15 17.11
N GLY A 101 5.61 -2.44 16.87
CA GLY A 101 6.05 -3.38 17.89
C GLY A 101 5.40 -4.75 17.74
N ARG A 102 5.70 -5.63 18.67
CA ARG A 102 5.15 -6.99 18.70
C ARG A 102 3.83 -7.05 19.45
N HIS A 103 2.88 -7.81 18.91
CA HIS A 103 1.64 -8.18 19.59
C HIS A 103 1.47 -9.70 19.63
N VAL A 104 0.95 -10.22 20.75
CA VAL A 104 0.82 -11.68 20.97
C VAL A 104 -0.10 -12.36 19.95
N ASP A 105 -1.15 -11.67 19.51
CA ASP A 105 -2.15 -12.18 18.57
C ASP A 105 -1.77 -11.96 17.09
N ASP A 106 -0.61 -11.36 16.81
CA ASP A 106 -0.07 -11.29 15.45
C ASP A 106 1.30 -11.93 15.37
N PRO A 107 1.40 -13.20 14.92
CA PRO A 107 2.67 -13.90 14.83
C PRO A 107 3.66 -13.31 13.83
N ARG A 108 3.20 -12.45 12.92
CA ARG A 108 4.04 -11.72 11.96
C ARG A 108 4.63 -10.44 12.54
N SER A 109 4.11 -9.97 13.68
CA SER A 109 4.56 -8.71 14.27
C SER A 109 5.97 -8.83 14.88
N ILE A 110 6.78 -7.80 14.65
CA ILE A 110 8.17 -7.72 15.09
C ILE A 110 8.46 -6.42 15.80
N SER A 111 9.35 -6.47 16.79
CA SER A 111 9.92 -5.27 17.40
C SER A 111 11.28 -4.99 16.76
N VAL A 112 11.40 -3.81 16.15
CA VAL A 112 12.63 -3.32 15.54
C VAL A 112 12.82 -1.87 15.96
N GLU A 113 13.99 -1.52 16.44
CA GLU A 113 14.32 -0.15 16.81
C GLU A 113 14.33 0.79 15.61
N PHE A 114 14.00 2.05 15.87
CA PHE A 114 14.13 3.15 14.90
C PHE A 114 15.48 3.83 15.08
N ASN A 115 16.49 3.35 14.39
CA ASN A 115 17.84 3.85 14.60
C ASN A 115 18.17 5.13 13.83
N GLY A 116 17.26 5.58 12.95
CA GLY A 116 17.43 6.84 12.21
C GLY A 116 18.72 6.90 11.35
N TYR A 117 19.25 5.72 10.98
CA TYR A 117 20.48 5.67 10.19
C TYR A 117 20.25 6.27 8.80
N VAL A 118 21.04 7.28 8.48
CA VAL A 118 21.17 7.80 7.12
C VAL A 118 22.59 7.47 6.65
N PRO A 119 22.79 6.81 5.50
CA PRO A 119 24.12 6.56 4.96
C PRO A 119 24.91 7.84 4.76
N GLU A 120 26.23 7.77 4.84
CA GLU A 120 27.12 8.92 4.61
C GLU A 120 26.97 9.49 3.17
N ASN A 121 26.73 8.61 2.20
CA ASN A 121 26.41 8.98 0.81
C ASN A 121 25.07 8.39 0.42
N PRO A 122 23.94 9.04 0.80
CA PRO A 122 22.61 8.50 0.54
C PRO A 122 22.30 8.54 -0.97
N LYS A 123 21.73 7.45 -1.47
CA LYS A 123 21.32 7.32 -2.87
C LYS A 123 19.80 7.15 -2.97
N ALA A 124 19.22 7.66 -4.04
CA ALA A 124 17.83 7.42 -4.39
C ALA A 124 17.72 7.08 -5.89
N ALA A 125 17.06 5.99 -6.19
CA ALA A 125 16.67 5.64 -7.54
C ALA A 125 15.33 6.29 -7.90
N ILE A 126 15.20 6.82 -9.12
CA ILE A 126 13.94 7.33 -9.64
C ILE A 126 13.53 6.59 -10.90
N VAL A 127 12.24 6.35 -11.05
CA VAL A 127 11.63 5.73 -12.22
C VAL A 127 10.67 6.74 -12.85
N LYS A 128 10.93 7.16 -14.08
CA LYS A 128 10.10 8.15 -14.81
C LYS A 128 9.28 7.56 -15.93
N SER A 129 9.52 6.32 -16.29
CA SER A 129 8.78 5.60 -17.32
C SER A 129 8.46 4.18 -16.88
N LEU A 130 7.35 3.65 -17.35
CA LEU A 130 6.95 2.27 -17.15
C LEU A 130 6.75 1.61 -18.51
N PRO A 131 7.33 0.41 -18.76
CA PRO A 131 7.03 -0.33 -19.98
C PRO A 131 5.50 -0.55 -20.11
N ASN A 132 4.97 -0.34 -21.30
CA ASN A 132 3.55 -0.56 -21.63
C ASN A 132 2.52 0.27 -20.84
N HIS A 133 2.96 1.25 -20.04
CA HIS A 133 2.06 2.09 -19.24
C HIS A 133 2.37 3.58 -19.45
N GLU A 134 1.33 4.35 -19.68
CA GLU A 134 1.45 5.81 -19.74
C GLU A 134 1.45 6.40 -18.33
N ILE A 135 2.47 7.20 -18.02
CA ILE A 135 2.54 7.95 -16.76
C ILE A 135 2.08 9.38 -17.01
N ALA A 136 1.10 9.84 -16.25
CA ALA A 136 0.63 11.22 -16.35
C ALA A 136 1.79 12.21 -16.11
N LYS A 137 1.89 13.24 -16.95
CA LYS A 137 2.94 14.27 -16.90
C LYS A 137 3.12 14.86 -15.50
N ALA A 138 2.02 15.13 -14.80
CA ALA A 138 2.06 15.66 -13.43
C ALA A 138 2.79 14.72 -12.43
N ASN A 139 2.75 13.40 -12.64
CA ASN A 139 3.46 12.45 -11.81
C ASN A 139 4.97 12.49 -12.09
N VAL A 140 5.36 12.59 -13.36
CA VAL A 140 6.77 12.74 -13.75
C VAL A 140 7.35 14.03 -13.17
N GLU A 141 6.65 15.15 -13.31
CA GLU A 141 7.04 16.44 -12.73
C GLU A 141 7.18 16.38 -11.20
N ALA A 142 6.30 15.63 -10.51
CA ALA A 142 6.40 15.42 -9.07
C ALA A 142 7.63 14.61 -8.68
N ILE A 143 7.97 13.57 -9.45
CA ILE A 143 9.17 12.75 -9.25
C ILE A 143 10.43 13.62 -9.44
N GLU A 144 10.51 14.40 -10.51
CA GLU A 144 11.63 15.29 -10.80
C GLU A 144 11.81 16.35 -9.70
N LYS A 145 10.71 16.93 -9.23
CA LYS A 145 10.74 17.87 -8.10
C LYS A 145 11.26 17.22 -6.82
N ALA A 146 10.83 15.99 -6.52
CA ALA A 146 11.29 15.26 -5.34
C ALA A 146 12.79 14.91 -5.46
N ALA A 147 13.24 14.48 -6.64
CA ALA A 147 14.63 14.22 -6.95
C ALA A 147 15.50 15.46 -6.70
N LYS A 148 15.07 16.61 -7.22
CA LYS A 148 15.79 17.88 -7.02
C LYS A 148 15.91 18.28 -5.55
N ILE A 149 14.84 18.09 -4.75
CA ILE A 149 14.89 18.37 -3.31
C ILE A 149 15.90 17.46 -2.59
N LEU A 150 16.01 16.21 -3.01
CA LEU A 150 16.97 15.26 -2.44
C LEU A 150 18.42 15.61 -2.85
N GLU A 151 18.66 15.95 -4.13
CA GLU A 151 19.96 16.43 -4.60
C GLU A 151 20.44 17.64 -3.81
N ASP A 152 19.58 18.63 -3.59
CA ASP A 152 19.87 19.84 -2.82
C ASP A 152 20.22 19.52 -1.33
N LYS A 153 19.86 18.33 -0.87
CA LYS A 153 20.21 17.78 0.44
C LYS A 153 21.40 16.81 0.42
N GLY A 154 22.12 16.72 -0.70
CA GLY A 154 23.32 15.90 -0.86
C GLY A 154 23.07 14.43 -1.18
N TRP A 155 21.85 14.05 -1.61
CA TRP A 155 21.60 12.72 -2.11
C TRP A 155 22.09 12.54 -3.55
N ILE A 156 22.57 11.36 -3.86
CA ILE A 156 22.90 10.95 -5.24
C ILE A 156 21.63 10.39 -5.87
N ILE A 157 21.19 11.00 -6.98
CA ILE A 157 20.01 10.54 -7.70
C ILE A 157 20.42 9.71 -8.91
N GLU A 158 19.89 8.52 -9.04
CA GLU A 158 20.12 7.61 -10.15
C GLU A 158 18.77 7.33 -10.84
N GLU A 159 18.67 7.64 -12.15
CA GLU A 159 17.51 7.23 -12.94
C GLU A 159 17.69 5.76 -13.34
N VAL A 160 16.70 4.94 -13.07
CA VAL A 160 16.73 3.51 -13.33
C VAL A 160 15.49 3.07 -14.10
N ASP A 161 15.61 1.97 -14.83
CA ASP A 161 14.47 1.34 -15.46
C ASP A 161 13.50 0.76 -14.40
N ALA A 162 12.21 0.76 -14.73
CA ALA A 162 11.24 0.12 -13.88
C ALA A 162 11.52 -1.39 -13.76
N PRO A 163 11.46 -1.95 -12.56
CA PRO A 163 11.47 -3.40 -12.42
C PRO A 163 10.27 -4.00 -13.16
N GLU A 164 10.28 -5.30 -13.39
CA GLU A 164 9.26 -6.11 -14.10
C GLU A 164 7.83 -5.91 -13.56
N VAL A 165 7.24 -4.72 -13.75
CA VAL A 165 6.00 -4.26 -13.08
C VAL A 165 4.82 -5.19 -13.37
N ASP A 166 4.66 -5.62 -14.63
CA ASP A 166 3.57 -6.53 -15.03
C ASP A 166 3.74 -7.91 -14.37
N HIS A 167 4.99 -8.39 -14.27
CA HIS A 167 5.29 -9.64 -13.59
C HIS A 167 5.03 -9.56 -12.08
N VAL A 168 5.45 -8.46 -11.45
CA VAL A 168 5.14 -8.17 -10.03
C VAL A 168 3.63 -8.15 -9.78
N TYR A 169 2.87 -7.53 -10.68
CA TYR A 169 1.41 -7.48 -10.57
C TYR A 169 0.78 -8.88 -10.64
N ASN A 170 1.23 -9.72 -11.55
CA ASN A 170 0.74 -11.09 -11.71
C ASN A 170 1.04 -11.95 -10.47
N ILE A 171 2.26 -11.85 -9.94
CA ILE A 171 2.63 -12.52 -8.68
C ILE A 171 1.71 -12.07 -7.54
N TRP A 172 1.52 -10.77 -7.41
CA TRP A 172 0.64 -10.20 -6.38
C TRP A 172 -0.80 -10.69 -6.51
N LEU A 173 -1.35 -10.69 -7.74
CA LEU A 173 -2.69 -11.22 -8.04
C LEU A 173 -2.83 -12.68 -7.62
N LYS A 174 -1.88 -13.53 -8.00
CA LYS A 174 -1.89 -14.96 -7.71
C LYS A 174 -1.88 -15.21 -6.20
N VAL A 175 -1.02 -14.54 -5.47
CA VAL A 175 -0.92 -14.70 -4.01
C VAL A 175 -2.14 -14.14 -3.30
N LEU A 176 -2.64 -12.97 -3.73
CA LEU A 176 -3.80 -12.33 -3.11
C LEU A 176 -5.07 -13.18 -3.24
N ASN A 177 -5.30 -13.75 -4.43
CA ASN A 177 -6.49 -14.54 -4.69
C ASN A 177 -6.42 -15.98 -4.16
N SER A 178 -5.24 -16.42 -3.69
CA SER A 178 -5.08 -17.77 -3.13
C SER A 178 -5.72 -17.86 -1.74
N GLY A 179 -7.03 -18.02 -1.71
CA GLY A 179 -7.85 -18.23 -0.51
C GLY A 179 -8.35 -16.96 0.19
N MET A 180 -7.97 -15.74 -0.24
CA MET A 180 -8.47 -14.53 0.41
C MET A 180 -9.95 -14.29 0.10
N LEU A 181 -10.37 -14.52 -1.14
CA LEU A 181 -11.76 -14.32 -1.55
C LEU A 181 -12.69 -15.39 -0.96
N ASP A 182 -12.20 -16.62 -0.85
CA ASP A 182 -12.95 -17.74 -0.26
C ASP A 182 -13.18 -17.56 1.26
N ALA A 183 -12.32 -16.77 1.90
CA ALA A 183 -12.45 -16.46 3.33
C ALA A 183 -13.43 -15.30 3.63
N ILE A 184 -13.99 -14.65 2.60
CA ILE A 184 -14.93 -13.55 2.78
C ILE A 184 -16.35 -14.14 2.89
N PRO A 185 -17.09 -13.88 3.99
CA PRO A 185 -18.45 -14.36 4.12
C PRO A 185 -19.35 -13.78 3.03
N GLU A 186 -20.31 -14.58 2.57
CA GLU A 186 -21.33 -14.14 1.60
C GLU A 186 -22.06 -12.88 2.08
N ASN A 187 -22.45 -12.03 1.15
CA ASN A 187 -23.14 -10.75 1.42
C ASN A 187 -22.35 -9.73 2.27
N THR A 188 -21.03 -9.87 2.36
CA THR A 188 -20.17 -8.89 3.07
C THR A 188 -20.12 -7.57 2.31
N PHE A 189 -20.16 -7.60 1.00
CA PHE A 189 -20.01 -6.42 0.16
C PHE A 189 -21.29 -6.07 -0.60
N GLN A 190 -21.34 -4.84 -1.11
CA GLN A 190 -22.35 -4.42 -2.07
C GLN A 190 -22.20 -5.19 -3.40
N PRO A 191 -23.27 -5.47 -4.15
CA PRO A 191 -23.21 -6.27 -5.37
C PRO A 191 -22.17 -5.80 -6.41
N LYS A 192 -21.94 -4.47 -6.51
CA LYS A 192 -20.91 -3.91 -7.40
C LYS A 192 -19.50 -4.28 -6.95
N THR A 193 -19.26 -4.35 -5.65
CA THR A 193 -17.96 -4.73 -5.09
C THR A 193 -17.74 -6.23 -5.27
N GLU A 194 -18.76 -7.04 -5.08
CA GLU A 194 -18.69 -8.48 -5.33
C GLU A 194 -18.39 -8.79 -6.80
N ALA A 195 -19.08 -8.13 -7.74
CA ALA A 195 -18.80 -8.27 -9.17
C ALA A 195 -17.36 -7.82 -9.55
N TYR A 196 -16.83 -6.81 -8.90
CA TYR A 196 -15.44 -6.39 -9.07
C TYR A 196 -14.47 -7.46 -8.56
N LEU A 197 -14.70 -8.00 -7.37
CA LEU A 197 -13.86 -9.05 -6.77
C LEU A 197 -13.88 -10.34 -7.57
N GLN A 198 -15.04 -10.72 -8.13
CA GLN A 198 -15.16 -11.88 -9.01
C GLN A 198 -14.30 -11.73 -10.27
N ARG A 199 -14.37 -10.58 -10.97
CA ARG A 199 -13.49 -10.30 -12.12
C ARG A 199 -12.01 -10.33 -11.77
N PHE A 200 -11.67 -9.84 -10.60
CA PHE A 200 -10.33 -9.86 -10.09
C PHE A 200 -9.84 -11.30 -9.82
N ALA A 201 -10.70 -12.17 -9.29
CA ALA A 201 -10.42 -13.59 -9.13
C ALA A 201 -10.22 -14.29 -10.48
N GLU A 202 -11.08 -14.02 -11.46
CA GLU A 202 -10.98 -14.59 -12.82
C GLU A 202 -9.63 -14.25 -13.48
N GLN A 203 -9.12 -13.02 -13.32
CA GLN A 203 -7.82 -12.64 -13.84
C GLN A 203 -6.67 -13.48 -13.25
N SER A 204 -6.72 -13.80 -11.96
CA SER A 204 -5.68 -14.61 -11.33
C SER A 204 -5.72 -16.09 -11.74
N HIS A 205 -6.90 -16.62 -12.10
CA HIS A 205 -7.04 -18.00 -12.58
C HIS A 205 -6.41 -18.20 -13.97
N ASN A 206 -6.39 -17.14 -14.78
CA ASN A 206 -5.81 -17.18 -16.13
C ASN A 206 -4.27 -17.01 -16.12
N ASP A 207 -3.67 -16.73 -15.00
CA ASP A 207 -2.22 -16.64 -14.88
C ASP A 207 -1.59 -18.04 -14.82
N PRO A 208 -0.57 -18.36 -15.67
CA PRO A 208 0.04 -19.68 -15.73
C PRO A 208 0.84 -20.06 -14.49
N LEU A 209 1.25 -19.08 -13.68
CA LEU A 209 2.01 -19.38 -12.45
C LEU A 209 1.16 -20.14 -11.44
N THR A 210 1.73 -21.16 -10.86
CA THR A 210 1.21 -21.78 -9.63
C THR A 210 1.45 -20.85 -8.44
N LEU A 211 0.72 -21.05 -7.34
CA LEU A 211 0.98 -20.31 -6.10
C LEU A 211 2.43 -20.49 -5.62
N TYR A 212 2.98 -21.70 -5.73
CA TYR A 212 4.36 -21.99 -5.33
C TYR A 212 5.36 -21.18 -6.15
N GLU A 213 5.22 -21.16 -7.48
CA GLU A 213 6.08 -20.38 -8.38
C GLU A 213 5.97 -18.89 -8.08
N ALA A 214 4.75 -18.37 -7.86
CA ALA A 214 4.55 -16.97 -7.49
C ALA A 214 5.26 -16.59 -6.18
N LEU A 215 5.30 -17.48 -5.20
CA LEU A 215 6.02 -17.25 -3.94
C LEU A 215 7.54 -17.29 -4.12
N VAL A 216 8.05 -18.21 -4.95
CA VAL A 216 9.48 -18.27 -5.29
C VAL A 216 9.92 -17.00 -6.02
N GLU A 217 9.15 -16.55 -7.01
CA GLU A 217 9.42 -15.34 -7.75
C GLU A 217 9.33 -14.07 -6.87
N ARG A 218 8.35 -14.00 -5.98
CA ARG A 218 8.29 -12.92 -4.98
C ARG A 218 9.58 -12.82 -4.17
N ASP A 219 10.10 -13.96 -3.71
CA ASP A 219 11.32 -13.98 -2.91
C ASP A 219 12.57 -13.66 -3.72
N ARG A 220 12.58 -13.97 -5.03
CA ARG A 220 13.61 -13.50 -5.97
C ARG A 220 13.59 -11.97 -6.07
N LEU A 221 12.43 -11.38 -6.31
CA LEU A 221 12.25 -9.93 -6.47
C LEU A 221 12.54 -9.12 -5.18
N ARG A 222 12.45 -9.73 -4.01
CA ARG A 222 12.83 -9.09 -2.74
C ARG A 222 14.33 -8.92 -2.54
N ARG A 223 15.16 -9.57 -3.37
CA ARG A 223 16.63 -9.55 -3.27
C ARG A 223 17.31 -8.56 -4.24
N VAL A 224 16.52 -7.93 -5.09
CA VAL A 224 17.00 -6.98 -6.12
C VAL A 224 17.08 -5.56 -5.55
#